data_c8c2dca0ec9c001beaa2cfc0fd065aeb
#
_entry.id   c8c2dca0ec9c001beaa2cfc0fd065aeb
#
_cell.length_a   1.000
_cell.length_b   1.000
_cell.length_c   1.000
_cell.angle_alpha   90.00
_cell.angle_beta   90.00
_cell.angle_gamma   90.00
#
_symmetry.space_group_name_H-M   'P 1'
#
loop_
_entity.id
_entity.type
_entity.pdbx_description
1 polymer ?
#
loop_
_entity_poly.entity_id
_entity_poly.type
_entity_poly.pdbx_seq_one_letter_code
_entity_poly.pdbx_strand_id
1 'polypeptide(L)'
;MAHVTAAERRPQLIKAAIDLMTREGVAAGSTRAIASELGVAQATVHYTFGTKEDLYRAVMEQLTHDLVTQVKASAPADAGFEETLTALVAALWRTVREQPASHQLLTELSMFALRTPSLREALEGHYREVTEVTALLVTEAAERTGHRLALPASTIARFFLAGFDGLTMQHLSLPDEEAGLPGLQALVSSVVALAGGKLDLVRIPSV
;
A
#
# COMPACT_ATOMS: atom_id res chain seq x y z
N MET A 1 13.38 -16.18 -32.39
CA MET A 1 12.77 -15.58 -31.19
C MET A 1 13.70 -14.49 -30.69
N ALA A 2 13.19 -13.26 -30.47
CA ALA A 2 14.01 -12.19 -29.93
C ALA A 2 14.51 -12.59 -28.52
N HIS A 3 15.78 -12.38 -28.26
CA HIS A 3 16.41 -12.67 -26.96
C HIS A 3 15.95 -11.60 -25.99
N VAL A 4 14.99 -11.95 -25.11
CA VAL A 4 14.52 -11.06 -24.03
C VAL A 4 15.63 -10.97 -22.98
N THR A 5 16.08 -9.76 -22.69
CA THR A 5 17.13 -9.50 -21.70
C THR A 5 16.66 -9.78 -20.27
N ALA A 6 17.56 -9.97 -19.32
CA ALA A 6 17.20 -10.14 -17.90
C ALA A 6 16.44 -8.92 -17.35
N ALA A 7 16.78 -7.71 -17.80
CA ALA A 7 16.11 -6.48 -17.41
C ALA A 7 14.64 -6.42 -17.88
N GLU A 8 14.36 -6.91 -19.10
CA GLU A 8 12.99 -7.00 -19.62
C GLU A 8 12.21 -8.17 -19.01
N ARG A 9 12.90 -9.23 -18.60
CA ARG A 9 12.29 -10.44 -18.03
C ARG A 9 11.79 -10.23 -16.60
N ARG A 10 12.53 -9.47 -15.78
CA ARG A 10 12.17 -9.23 -14.37
C ARG A 10 10.76 -8.64 -14.20
N PRO A 11 10.37 -7.54 -14.87
CA PRO A 11 9.00 -6.99 -14.77
C PRO A 11 7.93 -7.97 -15.23
N GLN A 12 8.20 -8.77 -16.28
CA GLN A 12 7.24 -9.78 -16.77
C GLN A 12 6.99 -10.87 -15.74
N LEU A 13 8.04 -11.33 -15.04
CA LEU A 13 7.91 -12.33 -13.98
C LEU A 13 7.20 -11.78 -12.74
N ILE A 14 7.46 -10.52 -12.37
CA ILE A 14 6.73 -9.85 -11.27
C ILE A 14 5.25 -9.76 -11.62
N LYS A 15 4.92 -9.31 -12.83
CA LYS A 15 3.52 -9.25 -13.28
C LYS A 15 2.85 -10.62 -13.27
N ALA A 16 3.50 -11.65 -13.81
CA ALA A 16 2.95 -13.01 -13.79
C ALA A 16 2.76 -13.53 -12.35
N ALA A 17 3.65 -13.18 -11.43
CA ALA A 17 3.52 -13.52 -10.02
C ALA A 17 2.32 -12.80 -9.37
N ILE A 18 2.16 -11.50 -9.62
CA ILE A 18 1.01 -10.71 -9.15
C ILE A 18 -0.29 -11.30 -9.69
N ASP A 19 -0.38 -11.52 -11.00
CA ASP A 19 -1.58 -12.07 -11.65
C ASP A 19 -1.97 -13.44 -11.08
N LEU A 20 -0.99 -14.34 -10.89
CA LEU A 20 -1.20 -15.67 -10.32
C LEU A 20 -1.62 -15.60 -8.85
N MET A 21 -0.89 -14.86 -8.03
CA MET A 21 -1.17 -14.76 -6.59
C MET A 21 -2.48 -14.02 -6.31
N THR A 22 -2.84 -13.03 -7.12
CA THR A 22 -4.12 -12.34 -7.02
C THR A 22 -5.30 -13.28 -7.30
N ARG A 23 -5.12 -14.20 -8.24
CA ARG A 23 -6.15 -15.17 -8.64
C ARG A 23 -6.24 -16.38 -7.69
N GLU A 24 -5.11 -16.86 -7.19
CA GLU A 24 -5.01 -18.15 -6.50
C GLU A 24 -4.45 -18.05 -5.06
N GLY A 25 -4.15 -16.84 -4.59
CA GLY A 25 -3.55 -16.56 -3.27
C GLY A 25 -2.02 -16.69 -3.24
N VAL A 26 -1.41 -16.18 -2.19
CA VAL A 26 0.07 -16.15 -2.01
C VAL A 26 0.69 -17.54 -2.05
N ALA A 27 -0.01 -18.56 -1.52
CA ALA A 27 0.50 -19.93 -1.47
C ALA A 27 0.75 -20.54 -2.87
N ALA A 28 -0.01 -20.14 -3.89
CA ALA A 28 0.15 -20.58 -5.27
C ALA A 28 1.42 -19.99 -5.94
N GLY A 29 2.00 -18.94 -5.43
CA GLY A 29 3.15 -18.22 -5.98
C GLY A 29 4.47 -18.98 -5.93
N SER A 30 4.50 -20.25 -6.35
CA SER A 30 5.77 -20.99 -6.47
C SER A 30 6.54 -20.56 -7.72
N THR A 31 7.87 -20.62 -7.68
CA THR A 31 8.74 -20.31 -8.84
C THR A 31 8.39 -21.15 -10.07
N ARG A 32 7.94 -22.39 -9.86
CA ARG A 32 7.49 -23.30 -10.93
C ARG A 32 6.15 -22.82 -11.54
N ALA A 33 5.18 -22.46 -10.71
CA ALA A 33 3.89 -21.99 -11.18
C ALA A 33 4.01 -20.66 -11.95
N ILE A 34 4.81 -19.72 -11.45
CA ILE A 34 5.08 -18.44 -12.10
C ILE A 34 5.83 -18.62 -13.43
N ALA A 35 6.79 -19.54 -13.48
CA ALA A 35 7.47 -19.89 -14.73
C ALA A 35 6.48 -20.45 -15.77
N SER A 36 5.56 -21.32 -15.32
CA SER A 36 4.51 -21.88 -16.18
C SER A 36 3.54 -20.80 -16.67
N GLU A 37 3.15 -19.86 -15.82
CA GLU A 37 2.25 -18.73 -16.16
C GLU A 37 2.84 -17.89 -17.30
N LEU A 38 4.15 -17.63 -17.24
CA LEU A 38 4.85 -16.84 -18.28
C LEU A 38 5.34 -17.70 -19.45
N GLY A 39 5.22 -19.03 -19.40
CA GLY A 39 5.70 -19.93 -20.44
C GLY A 39 7.24 -19.99 -20.55
N VAL A 40 7.96 -19.87 -19.43
CA VAL A 40 9.42 -19.92 -19.37
C VAL A 40 9.92 -21.08 -18.51
N ALA A 41 11.22 -21.41 -18.63
CA ALA A 41 11.83 -22.42 -17.77
C ALA A 41 11.90 -21.90 -16.31
N GLN A 42 11.67 -22.79 -15.32
CA GLN A 42 11.80 -22.45 -13.89
C GLN A 42 13.18 -21.88 -13.55
N ALA A 43 14.24 -22.35 -14.22
CA ALA A 43 15.59 -21.82 -14.06
C ALA A 43 15.67 -20.31 -14.35
N THR A 44 14.82 -19.78 -15.24
CA THR A 44 14.76 -18.35 -15.53
C THR A 44 14.32 -17.54 -14.31
N VAL A 45 13.35 -18.04 -13.55
CA VAL A 45 12.86 -17.39 -12.31
C VAL A 45 13.97 -17.38 -11.27
N HIS A 46 14.64 -18.53 -11.05
CA HIS A 46 15.77 -18.63 -10.12
C HIS A 46 16.94 -17.76 -10.52
N TYR A 47 17.26 -17.67 -11.80
CA TYR A 47 18.33 -16.78 -12.28
C TYR A 47 18.00 -15.30 -12.03
N THR A 48 16.70 -14.92 -12.15
CA THR A 48 16.27 -13.53 -12.02
C THR A 48 16.16 -13.06 -10.57
N PHE A 49 15.72 -13.94 -9.66
CA PHE A 49 15.42 -13.55 -8.26
C PHE A 49 16.27 -14.25 -7.22
N GLY A 50 16.89 -15.39 -7.54
CA GLY A 50 17.64 -16.19 -6.58
C GLY A 50 16.70 -17.05 -5.72
N THR A 51 15.95 -16.43 -4.80
CA THR A 51 15.05 -17.12 -3.88
C THR A 51 13.57 -16.80 -4.16
N LYS A 52 12.69 -17.61 -3.59
CA LYS A 52 11.25 -17.35 -3.59
C LYS A 52 10.91 -16.08 -2.80
N GLU A 53 11.63 -15.87 -1.73
CA GLU A 53 11.47 -14.71 -0.86
C GLU A 53 11.85 -13.40 -1.58
N ASP A 54 12.90 -13.41 -2.40
CA ASP A 54 13.27 -12.25 -3.23
C ASP A 54 12.22 -11.93 -4.28
N LEU A 55 11.57 -12.94 -4.84
CA LEU A 55 10.41 -12.75 -5.72
C LEU A 55 9.23 -12.13 -4.97
N TYR A 56 8.91 -12.61 -3.75
CA TYR A 56 7.83 -12.06 -2.94
C TYR A 56 8.09 -10.62 -2.51
N ARG A 57 9.34 -10.32 -2.18
CA ARG A 57 9.79 -8.95 -1.93
C ARG A 57 9.52 -8.05 -3.14
N ALA A 58 9.94 -8.49 -4.33
CA ALA A 58 9.73 -7.73 -5.56
C ALA A 58 8.24 -7.54 -5.91
N VAL A 59 7.39 -8.52 -5.60
CA VAL A 59 5.93 -8.39 -5.74
C VAL A 59 5.38 -7.34 -4.78
N MET A 60 5.77 -7.37 -3.51
CA MET A 60 5.33 -6.39 -2.50
C MET A 60 5.79 -4.97 -2.88
N GLU A 61 7.06 -4.79 -3.27
CA GLU A 61 7.61 -3.52 -3.74
C GLU A 61 6.84 -2.97 -4.94
N GLN A 62 6.50 -3.83 -5.92
CA GLN A 62 5.73 -3.40 -7.10
C GLN A 62 4.31 -2.96 -6.75
N LEU A 63 3.58 -3.74 -5.93
CA LEU A 63 2.24 -3.38 -5.49
C LEU A 63 2.23 -2.05 -4.72
N THR A 64 3.22 -1.84 -3.85
CA THR A 64 3.39 -0.60 -3.10
C THR A 64 3.65 0.57 -4.03
N HIS A 65 4.59 0.42 -4.97
CA HIS A 65 4.95 1.45 -5.94
C HIS A 65 3.76 1.87 -6.81
N ASP A 66 2.99 0.91 -7.31
CA ASP A 66 1.82 1.16 -8.16
C ASP A 66 0.75 1.94 -7.39
N LEU A 67 0.46 1.53 -6.16
CA LEU A 67 -0.48 2.20 -5.27
C LEU A 67 -0.06 3.65 -4.97
N VAL A 68 1.19 3.86 -4.57
CA VAL A 68 1.76 5.18 -4.27
C VAL A 68 1.70 6.09 -5.50
N THR A 69 2.07 5.59 -6.66
CA THR A 69 2.05 6.35 -7.92
C THR A 69 0.63 6.78 -8.28
N GLN A 70 -0.34 5.88 -8.16
CA GLN A 70 -1.74 6.15 -8.47
C GLN A 70 -2.33 7.22 -7.52
N VAL A 71 -2.05 7.13 -6.22
CA VAL A 71 -2.55 8.11 -5.24
C VAL A 71 -1.90 9.47 -5.43
N LYS A 72 -0.59 9.54 -5.62
CA LYS A 72 0.12 10.80 -5.89
C LYS A 72 -0.43 11.55 -7.10
N ALA A 73 -0.74 10.83 -8.17
CA ALA A 73 -1.31 11.42 -9.39
C ALA A 73 -2.69 12.07 -9.18
N SER A 74 -3.36 11.78 -8.07
CA SER A 74 -4.70 12.29 -7.74
C SER A 74 -4.69 13.54 -6.84
N ALA A 75 -3.52 14.06 -6.45
CA ALA A 75 -3.40 15.24 -5.61
C ALA A 75 -3.88 16.49 -6.37
N PRO A 76 -4.88 17.24 -5.85
CA PRO A 76 -5.36 18.45 -6.49
C PRO A 76 -4.34 19.58 -6.35
N ALA A 77 -4.18 20.41 -7.43
CA ALA A 77 -3.20 21.49 -7.46
C ALA A 77 -3.60 22.71 -6.59
N ASP A 78 -4.90 23.07 -6.59
CA ASP A 78 -5.40 24.34 -6.05
C ASP A 78 -6.44 24.17 -4.92
N ALA A 79 -6.40 23.05 -4.21
CA ALA A 79 -7.33 22.78 -3.10
C ALA A 79 -6.77 23.20 -1.73
N GLY A 80 -7.67 23.48 -0.79
CA GLY A 80 -7.34 23.73 0.62
C GLY A 80 -6.77 22.46 1.30
N PHE A 81 -6.27 22.62 2.53
CA PHE A 81 -5.65 21.51 3.26
C PHE A 81 -6.61 20.32 3.44
N GLU A 82 -7.78 20.55 3.99
CA GLU A 82 -8.80 19.52 4.22
C GLU A 82 -9.29 18.89 2.91
N GLU A 83 -9.54 19.72 1.90
CA GLU A 83 -9.97 19.26 0.59
C GLU A 83 -8.90 18.38 -0.09
N THR A 84 -7.62 18.76 0.03
CA THR A 84 -6.50 17.95 -0.48
C THR A 84 -6.44 16.59 0.20
N LEU A 85 -6.50 16.54 1.54
CA LEU A 85 -6.51 15.27 2.27
C LEU A 85 -7.71 14.40 1.89
N THR A 86 -8.89 15.00 1.80
CA THR A 86 -10.11 14.31 1.39
C THR A 86 -9.98 13.71 -0.02
N ALA A 87 -9.44 14.46 -0.98
CA ALA A 87 -9.24 13.99 -2.35
C ALA A 87 -8.24 12.82 -2.43
N LEU A 88 -7.13 12.90 -1.70
CA LEU A 88 -6.13 11.82 -1.63
C LEU A 88 -6.70 10.55 -1.02
N VAL A 89 -7.46 10.69 0.08
CA VAL A 89 -8.11 9.54 0.73
C VAL A 89 -9.20 8.94 -0.16
N ALA A 90 -9.98 9.77 -0.86
CA ALA A 90 -10.97 9.29 -1.82
C ALA A 90 -10.33 8.54 -2.99
N ALA A 91 -9.17 9.01 -3.48
CA ALA A 91 -8.40 8.32 -4.51
C ALA A 91 -7.87 6.97 -4.01
N LEU A 92 -7.32 6.94 -2.81
CA LEU A 92 -6.83 5.70 -2.19
C LEU A 92 -7.99 4.70 -1.95
N TRP A 93 -9.14 5.17 -1.44
CA TRP A 93 -10.31 4.31 -1.26
C TRP A 93 -10.87 3.77 -2.57
N ARG A 94 -10.79 4.56 -3.64
CA ARG A 94 -11.16 4.11 -4.98
C ARG A 94 -10.33 2.91 -5.41
N THR A 95 -9.02 2.88 -5.11
CA THR A 95 -8.18 1.70 -5.44
C THR A 95 -8.64 0.44 -4.69
N VAL A 96 -9.11 0.57 -3.44
CA VAL A 96 -9.66 -0.57 -2.70
C VAL A 96 -10.92 -1.14 -3.38
N ARG A 97 -11.78 -0.25 -3.89
CA ARG A 97 -13.03 -0.66 -4.56
C ARG A 97 -12.81 -1.21 -5.97
N GLU A 98 -11.90 -0.60 -6.73
CA GLU A 98 -11.64 -0.97 -8.13
C GLU A 98 -10.67 -2.15 -8.26
N GLN A 99 -9.78 -2.33 -7.27
CA GLN A 99 -8.73 -3.35 -7.28
C GLN A 99 -8.68 -4.13 -5.94
N PRO A 100 -9.81 -4.66 -5.43
CA PRO A 100 -9.85 -5.31 -4.12
C PRO A 100 -8.89 -6.49 -4.01
N ALA A 101 -8.70 -7.24 -5.09
CA ALA A 101 -7.79 -8.37 -5.13
C ALA A 101 -6.30 -7.99 -4.96
N SER A 102 -5.89 -6.80 -5.43
CA SER A 102 -4.53 -6.29 -5.19
C SER A 102 -4.31 -5.92 -3.72
N HIS A 103 -5.31 -5.28 -3.09
CA HIS A 103 -5.26 -4.98 -1.65
C HIS A 103 -5.30 -6.24 -0.80
N GLN A 104 -6.11 -7.24 -1.19
CA GLN A 104 -6.11 -8.55 -0.53
C GLN A 104 -4.74 -9.22 -0.64
N LEU A 105 -4.13 -9.25 -1.82
CA LEU A 105 -2.81 -9.82 -2.03
C LEU A 105 -1.74 -9.14 -1.16
N LEU A 106 -1.74 -7.80 -1.11
CA LEU A 106 -0.81 -7.04 -0.27
C LEU A 106 -1.00 -7.37 1.21
N THR A 107 -2.25 -7.51 1.66
CA THR A 107 -2.56 -7.92 3.04
C THR A 107 -2.07 -9.34 3.33
N GLU A 108 -2.33 -10.30 2.44
CA GLU A 108 -1.86 -11.69 2.57
C GLU A 108 -0.33 -11.77 2.62
N LEU A 109 0.36 -11.03 1.74
CA LEU A 109 1.83 -10.94 1.73
C LEU A 109 2.36 -10.33 3.03
N SER A 110 1.72 -9.29 3.56
CA SER A 110 2.09 -8.64 4.82
C SER A 110 1.96 -9.63 5.99
N MET A 111 0.86 -10.37 6.07
CA MET A 111 0.65 -11.38 7.11
C MET A 111 1.64 -12.56 6.97
N PHE A 112 1.94 -12.97 5.74
CA PHE A 112 2.94 -13.99 5.47
C PHE A 112 4.35 -13.53 5.88
N ALA A 113 4.71 -12.27 5.58
CA ALA A 113 6.00 -11.67 5.91
C ALA A 113 6.22 -11.56 7.44
N LEU A 114 5.17 -11.32 8.24
CA LEU A 114 5.27 -11.31 9.70
C LEU A 114 5.79 -12.64 10.27
N ARG A 115 5.55 -13.76 9.59
CA ARG A 115 5.96 -15.11 10.01
C ARG A 115 7.21 -15.61 9.29
N THR A 116 7.70 -14.87 8.31
CA THR A 116 8.84 -15.26 7.45
C THR A 116 10.00 -14.30 7.67
N PRO A 117 11.03 -14.67 8.48
CA PRO A 117 12.11 -13.74 8.85
C PRO A 117 12.80 -13.08 7.66
N SER A 118 13.00 -13.80 6.54
CA SER A 118 13.62 -13.29 5.31
C SER A 118 12.79 -12.25 4.56
N LEU A 119 11.49 -12.10 4.89
CA LEU A 119 10.58 -11.09 4.32
C LEU A 119 10.28 -9.92 5.27
N ARG A 120 10.75 -9.98 6.51
CA ARG A 120 10.47 -8.93 7.50
C ARG A 120 10.99 -7.57 7.05
N GLU A 121 12.19 -7.51 6.48
CA GLU A 121 12.76 -6.28 5.94
C GLU A 121 11.92 -5.69 4.79
N ALA A 122 11.34 -6.53 3.93
CA ALA A 122 10.44 -6.08 2.86
C ALA A 122 9.15 -5.46 3.43
N LEU A 123 8.58 -6.07 4.47
CA LEU A 123 7.41 -5.55 5.16
C LEU A 123 7.72 -4.22 5.87
N GLU A 124 8.84 -4.11 6.55
CA GLU A 124 9.30 -2.87 7.17
C GLU A 124 9.52 -1.77 6.12
N GLY A 125 10.11 -2.12 4.97
CA GLY A 125 10.29 -1.25 3.81
C GLY A 125 8.96 -0.73 3.29
N HIS A 126 7.98 -1.60 3.10
CA HIS A 126 6.62 -1.23 2.68
C HIS A 126 6.01 -0.19 3.63
N TYR A 127 5.94 -0.48 4.94
CA TYR A 127 5.34 0.45 5.90
C TYR A 127 6.14 1.75 6.06
N ARG A 128 7.45 1.72 5.90
CA ARG A 128 8.29 2.93 5.87
C ARG A 128 7.93 3.79 4.66
N GLU A 129 7.93 3.22 3.46
CA GLU A 129 7.64 3.93 2.22
C GLU A 129 6.24 4.57 2.24
N VAL A 130 5.20 3.83 2.58
CA VAL A 130 3.83 4.39 2.61
C VAL A 130 3.68 5.47 3.68
N THR A 131 4.37 5.33 4.83
CA THR A 131 4.37 6.36 5.88
C THR A 131 5.09 7.63 5.43
N GLU A 132 6.26 7.50 4.82
CA GLU A 132 7.05 8.63 4.31
C GLU A 132 6.30 9.38 3.21
N VAL A 133 5.71 8.66 2.26
CA VAL A 133 4.91 9.26 1.19
C VAL A 133 3.69 9.97 1.74
N THR A 134 2.96 9.35 2.66
CA THR A 134 1.78 9.98 3.29
C THR A 134 2.19 11.23 4.07
N ALA A 135 3.29 11.17 4.83
CA ALA A 135 3.81 12.33 5.55
C ALA A 135 4.23 13.47 4.61
N LEU A 136 4.86 13.14 3.48
CA LEU A 136 5.22 14.11 2.46
C LEU A 136 3.99 14.80 1.89
N LEU A 137 2.95 14.05 1.48
CA LEU A 137 1.71 14.60 0.94
C LEU A 137 0.98 15.51 1.96
N VAL A 138 0.98 15.13 3.24
CA VAL A 138 0.43 15.97 4.32
C VAL A 138 1.23 17.25 4.48
N THR A 139 2.56 17.17 4.42
CA THR A 139 3.45 18.33 4.53
C THR A 139 3.28 19.29 3.36
N GLU A 140 3.30 18.78 2.12
CA GLU A 140 3.10 19.57 0.90
C GLU A 140 1.73 20.28 0.90
N ALA A 141 0.66 19.57 1.34
CA ALA A 141 -0.66 20.19 1.48
C ALA A 141 -0.66 21.29 2.53
N ALA A 142 -0.01 21.10 3.67
CA ALA A 142 0.08 22.09 4.73
C ALA A 142 0.89 23.34 4.30
N GLU A 143 2.05 23.15 3.68
CA GLU A 143 2.90 24.23 3.18
C GLU A 143 2.18 25.07 2.11
N ARG A 144 1.58 24.41 1.13
CA ARG A 144 0.85 25.07 0.04
C ARG A 144 -0.30 25.94 0.54
N THR A 145 -0.98 25.50 1.60
CA THR A 145 -2.16 26.19 2.15
C THR A 145 -1.84 27.09 3.34
N GLY A 146 -0.58 27.19 3.76
CA GLY A 146 -0.18 27.94 4.96
C GLY A 146 -0.72 27.33 6.26
N HIS A 147 -1.10 26.04 6.24
CA HIS A 147 -1.62 25.31 7.40
C HIS A 147 -0.48 24.86 8.32
N ARG A 148 -0.52 25.25 9.60
CA ARG A 148 0.47 24.81 10.58
C ARG A 148 0.05 23.47 11.19
N LEU A 149 0.87 22.45 11.00
CA LEU A 149 0.65 21.15 11.62
C LEU A 149 0.91 21.20 13.13
N ALA A 150 -0.02 20.67 13.93
CA ALA A 150 0.10 20.58 15.39
C ALA A 150 0.98 19.42 15.85
N LEU A 151 1.19 18.42 15.00
CA LEU A 151 2.01 17.24 15.23
C LEU A 151 2.95 16.98 14.05
N PRO A 152 4.03 16.21 14.23
CA PRO A 152 4.85 15.75 13.12
C PRO A 152 4.02 15.04 12.05
N ALA A 153 4.25 15.35 10.78
CA ALA A 153 3.52 14.74 9.66
C ALA A 153 3.60 13.20 9.67
N SER A 154 4.71 12.63 10.13
CA SER A 154 4.88 11.18 10.30
C SER A 154 3.92 10.57 11.33
N THR A 155 3.60 11.30 12.41
CA THR A 155 2.61 10.87 13.40
C THR A 155 1.21 10.86 12.81
N ILE A 156 0.86 11.92 12.06
CA ILE A 156 -0.42 12.05 11.36
C ILE A 156 -0.56 10.93 10.31
N ALA A 157 0.49 10.69 9.54
CA ALA A 157 0.53 9.63 8.52
C ALA A 157 0.31 8.24 9.14
N ARG A 158 0.99 7.91 10.24
CA ARG A 158 0.82 6.61 10.92
C ARG A 158 -0.57 6.42 11.47
N PHE A 159 -1.17 7.45 12.05
CA PHE A 159 -2.55 7.41 12.53
C PHE A 159 -3.53 7.14 11.39
N PHE A 160 -3.37 7.89 10.28
CA PHE A 160 -4.18 7.69 9.08
C PHE A 160 -4.05 6.25 8.54
N LEU A 161 -2.83 5.77 8.31
CA LEU A 161 -2.58 4.44 7.75
C LEU A 161 -3.15 3.33 8.63
N ALA A 162 -2.99 3.42 9.96
CA ALA A 162 -3.56 2.43 10.87
C ALA A 162 -5.10 2.36 10.78
N GLY A 163 -5.76 3.50 10.67
CA GLY A 163 -7.23 3.56 10.47
C GLY A 163 -7.64 3.07 9.08
N PHE A 164 -6.90 3.46 8.05
CA PHE A 164 -7.16 3.06 6.67
C PHE A 164 -6.98 1.55 6.46
N ASP A 165 -5.91 0.95 6.98
CA ASP A 165 -5.67 -0.50 6.91
C ASP A 165 -6.81 -1.26 7.61
N GLY A 166 -7.28 -0.76 8.76
CA GLY A 166 -8.44 -1.33 9.46
C GLY A 166 -9.72 -1.28 8.64
N LEU A 167 -10.03 -0.14 8.02
CA LEU A 167 -11.20 0.02 7.15
C LEU A 167 -11.11 -0.85 5.90
N THR A 168 -9.92 -0.94 5.30
CA THR A 168 -9.67 -1.81 4.13
C THR A 168 -9.91 -3.27 4.49
N MET A 169 -9.37 -3.75 5.62
CA MET A 169 -9.58 -5.12 6.09
C MET A 169 -11.06 -5.42 6.35
N GLN A 170 -11.79 -4.48 6.97
CA GLN A 170 -13.24 -4.64 7.19
C GLN A 170 -14.00 -4.70 5.87
N HIS A 171 -13.70 -3.82 4.91
CA HIS A 171 -14.34 -3.81 3.59
C HIS A 171 -14.07 -5.10 2.80
N LEU A 172 -12.84 -5.61 2.82
CA LEU A 172 -12.50 -6.88 2.15
C LEU A 172 -13.18 -8.09 2.80
N SER A 173 -13.42 -8.02 4.12
CA SER A 173 -14.06 -9.12 4.87
C SER A 173 -15.59 -9.09 4.80
N LEU A 174 -16.17 -7.90 4.80
CA LEU A 174 -17.61 -7.64 4.80
C LEU A 174 -17.90 -6.51 3.81
N PRO A 175 -17.96 -6.81 2.50
CA PRO A 175 -18.22 -5.80 1.48
C PRO A 175 -19.58 -5.14 1.69
N ASP A 176 -19.56 -3.92 2.23
CA ASP A 176 -20.73 -3.07 2.43
C ASP A 176 -20.33 -1.64 2.05
N GLU A 177 -20.79 -1.20 0.89
CA GLU A 177 -20.44 0.13 0.36
C GLU A 177 -21.04 1.26 1.20
N GLU A 178 -22.21 1.05 1.80
CA GLU A 178 -22.90 2.07 2.61
C GLU A 178 -22.23 2.21 3.98
N ALA A 179 -21.81 1.11 4.60
CA ALA A 179 -21.18 1.13 5.92
C ALA A 179 -19.70 1.63 5.88
N GLY A 180 -18.99 1.42 4.80
CA GLY A 180 -17.58 1.82 4.66
C GLY A 180 -17.39 3.35 4.59
N LEU A 181 -18.29 4.07 3.94
CA LEU A 181 -18.17 5.51 3.72
C LEU A 181 -18.19 6.35 5.00
N PRO A 182 -19.10 6.16 5.97
CA PRO A 182 -19.08 6.89 7.23
C PRO A 182 -17.78 6.67 8.04
N GLY A 183 -17.24 5.45 8.03
CA GLY A 183 -15.98 5.14 8.68
C GLY A 183 -14.80 5.90 8.06
N LEU A 184 -14.76 5.96 6.74
CA LEU A 184 -13.75 6.73 6.00
C LEU A 184 -13.86 8.24 6.27
N GLN A 185 -15.07 8.78 6.27
CA GLN A 185 -15.35 10.18 6.60
C GLN A 185 -14.90 10.52 8.03
N ALA A 186 -15.20 9.65 9.00
CA ALA A 186 -14.77 9.80 10.38
C ALA A 186 -13.25 9.78 10.50
N LEU A 187 -12.56 8.89 9.78
CA LEU A 187 -11.10 8.83 9.74
C LEU A 187 -10.51 10.14 9.21
N VAL A 188 -10.97 10.63 8.06
CA VAL A 188 -10.49 11.89 7.45
C VAL A 188 -10.72 13.06 8.40
N SER A 189 -11.93 13.20 8.96
CA SER A 189 -12.25 14.26 9.92
C SER A 189 -11.33 14.22 11.16
N SER A 190 -11.04 13.01 11.66
CA SER A 190 -10.13 12.82 12.79
C SER A 190 -8.69 13.20 12.44
N VAL A 191 -8.22 12.86 11.23
CA VAL A 191 -6.88 13.21 10.75
C VAL A 191 -6.75 14.74 10.60
N VAL A 192 -7.74 15.41 10.02
CA VAL A 192 -7.78 16.88 9.87
C VAL A 192 -7.79 17.55 11.24
N ALA A 193 -8.62 17.07 12.18
CA ALA A 193 -8.68 17.60 13.54
C ALA A 193 -7.36 17.40 14.30
N LEU A 194 -6.73 16.24 14.13
CA LEU A 194 -5.41 15.92 14.71
C LEU A 194 -4.33 16.83 14.14
N ALA A 195 -4.30 17.02 12.82
CA ALA A 195 -3.36 17.89 12.14
C ALA A 195 -3.50 19.35 12.56
N GLY A 196 -4.72 19.81 12.80
CA GLY A 196 -5.04 21.17 13.24
C GLY A 196 -4.97 21.40 14.75
N GLY A 197 -4.58 20.38 15.56
CA GLY A 197 -4.50 20.51 17.02
C GLY A 197 -5.86 20.65 17.71
N LYS A 198 -6.93 20.18 17.07
CA LYS A 198 -8.30 20.20 17.63
C LYS A 198 -8.64 18.94 18.44
N LEU A 199 -7.71 17.98 18.50
CA LEU A 199 -7.82 16.77 19.31
C LEU A 199 -6.73 16.77 20.37
N ASP A 200 -7.13 16.67 21.64
CA ASP A 200 -6.22 16.46 22.75
C ASP A 200 -5.75 15.00 22.79
N LEU A 201 -4.44 14.81 22.80
CA LEU A 201 -3.87 13.47 22.96
C LEU A 201 -4.02 13.00 24.40
N VAL A 202 -4.77 11.94 24.61
CA VAL A 202 -4.90 11.29 25.92
C VAL A 202 -3.60 10.59 26.27
N ARG A 203 -3.10 10.83 27.49
CA ARG A 203 -1.92 10.12 28.01
C ARG A 203 -2.28 8.67 28.27
N ILE A 204 -1.68 7.75 27.51
CA ILE A 204 -1.79 6.32 27.79
C ILE A 204 -0.73 5.98 28.85
N PRO A 205 -1.10 5.38 30.00
CA PRO A 205 -0.12 4.90 30.95
C PRO A 205 0.82 3.90 30.28
N SER A 206 2.12 4.03 30.53
CA SER A 206 3.10 3.05 30.06
C SER A 206 2.73 1.68 30.64
N VAL A 207 2.56 0.68 29.76
CA VAL A 207 2.34 -0.72 30.13
C VAL A 207 3.68 -1.34 30.48
#